data_98dd92332ad98c5460ffb21520614af1
#
_entry.id   98dd92332ad98c5460ffb21520614af1
#
_cell.length_a   1.000
_cell.length_b   1.000
_cell.length_c   1.000
_cell.angle_alpha   90.00
_cell.angle_beta   90.00
_cell.angle_gamma   90.00
#
_symmetry.space_group_name_H-M   'P 1'
#
loop_
_entity.id
_entity.type
_entity.pdbx_description
1 polymer ?
#
loop_
_entity_poly.entity_id
_entity_poly.type
_entity_poly.pdbx_seq_one_letter_code
_entity_poly.pdbx_strand_id
1 'polypeptide(L)'
;DVLGSRGLGDVYKRQALSDYTLFEGAERAVIINADSKELPVLRILGANSMYDIVKFNTETDKKTIALKSASQPASVGETVYLLPYSTQKAATCQTGTVTKVDTIGDKAYYYTLAMTTNEKTVSCPIMNANGEVLGLIQKNASDEAKESYAIGATYGASLSITALSLNDMSLNKIGIKKGLPETEDQALVYLFMASSQQNQDEYITTLNDFLEQYPNSADGYIRRATTYMGFNDDEHNALADADLKKALEVTANKSETQYNIAKLIYSYTISLGDKKPYGDWSYDKALSIIHDAMQADNQPIYTQLEGDILFAMKKYPEAYAAYEKVNQSSIASAATFYSAAKTKQLIEGTDMNEVIALMDSAVARFTKPYTSEAAPYFYERAEIKAQTGKYREAVIDYDTFYDAIGGRVTAAFYLQREQAEIQCKMYQQAINDINKAVEMTPEDVAMWVEKGSVHLRVGQHNEAIEALEKAISLDPKAAAAYRMLGYCQIQLKKNKEACANFAKAKELGDEVVDGLIQKYCK
;
A
#
# COMPACT_ATOMS: atom_id res chain seq x y z
N ASP A 1 -26.47 -30.39 9.76
CA ASP A 1 -25.80 -31.59 10.26
C ASP A 1 -25.46 -31.40 11.74
N VAL A 2 -25.73 -32.43 12.51
CA VAL A 2 -25.61 -32.39 13.97
C VAL A 2 -24.27 -32.99 14.37
N LEU A 3 -23.40 -32.14 14.93
CA LEU A 3 -22.12 -32.60 15.50
C LEU A 3 -22.33 -33.18 16.88
N GLY A 4 -22.23 -34.51 16.99
CA GLY A 4 -22.19 -35.17 18.26
C GLY A 4 -20.74 -35.46 18.66
N SER A 5 -20.07 -34.57 19.35
CA SER A 5 -18.73 -34.82 19.84
C SER A 5 -18.54 -34.35 21.28
N ARG A 6 -17.82 -35.14 22.07
CA ARG A 6 -17.13 -34.65 23.27
C ARG A 6 -15.81 -34.07 22.77
N GLY A 7 -15.83 -32.80 22.29
CA GLY A 7 -14.62 -32.16 21.84
C GLY A 7 -13.63 -31.92 22.98
N LEU A 8 -12.34 -31.85 22.64
CA LEU A 8 -11.31 -31.29 23.50
C LEU A 8 -11.62 -29.82 23.71
N GLY A 9 -12.19 -29.45 24.87
CA GLY A 9 -12.49 -28.08 25.23
C GLY A 9 -11.46 -27.50 26.20
N ASP A 10 -10.90 -26.36 25.91
CA ASP A 10 -10.19 -25.55 26.90
C ASP A 10 -11.23 -24.78 27.72
N VAL A 11 -11.26 -24.99 29.04
CA VAL A 11 -12.24 -24.38 29.96
C VAL A 11 -12.26 -22.86 29.89
N TYR A 12 -11.13 -22.23 29.56
CA TYR A 12 -11.00 -20.78 29.48
C TYR A 12 -11.40 -20.20 28.12
N LYS A 13 -11.31 -20.97 27.04
CA LYS A 13 -11.48 -20.45 25.67
C LYS A 13 -12.67 -21.04 24.93
N ARG A 14 -13.44 -21.95 25.53
CA ARG A 14 -14.61 -22.60 24.92
C ARG A 14 -14.32 -23.20 23.53
N GLN A 15 -13.15 -23.82 23.36
CA GLN A 15 -12.68 -24.36 22.10
C GLN A 15 -12.97 -25.85 21.99
N ALA A 16 -13.27 -26.31 20.78
CA ALA A 16 -13.51 -27.70 20.46
C ALA A 16 -12.85 -28.10 19.15
N LEU A 17 -12.62 -29.39 18.97
CA LEU A 17 -12.11 -30.00 17.74
C LEU A 17 -13.14 -30.96 17.16
N SER A 18 -13.22 -31.04 15.84
CA SER A 18 -14.01 -32.01 15.10
C SER A 18 -13.40 -32.27 13.72
N ASP A 19 -14.00 -33.17 12.95
CA ASP A 19 -13.61 -33.43 11.57
C ASP A 19 -14.00 -32.25 10.67
N TYR A 20 -13.11 -31.89 9.76
CA TYR A 20 -13.27 -30.80 8.81
C TYR A 20 -14.42 -31.04 7.82
N THR A 21 -14.60 -32.30 7.39
CA THR A 21 -15.60 -32.70 6.39
C THR A 21 -17.01 -32.25 6.76
N LEU A 22 -17.38 -32.21 8.06
CA LEU A 22 -18.67 -31.70 8.52
C LEU A 22 -18.84 -30.19 8.38
N PHE A 23 -17.74 -29.46 8.27
CA PHE A 23 -17.74 -27.99 8.18
C PHE A 23 -17.55 -27.48 6.75
N GLU A 24 -17.11 -28.33 5.82
CA GLU A 24 -16.92 -27.93 4.42
C GLU A 24 -18.26 -27.53 3.81
N GLY A 25 -18.39 -26.28 3.33
CA GLY A 25 -19.62 -25.71 2.79
C GLY A 25 -20.67 -25.33 3.84
N ALA A 26 -20.39 -25.48 5.14
CA ALA A 26 -21.35 -25.14 6.18
C ALA A 26 -21.36 -23.64 6.47
N GLU A 27 -22.56 -23.03 6.46
CA GLU A 27 -22.79 -21.63 6.85
C GLU A 27 -23.05 -21.49 8.36
N ARG A 28 -23.44 -22.56 9.02
CA ARG A 28 -23.66 -22.65 10.46
C ARG A 28 -23.47 -24.08 10.94
N ALA A 29 -23.08 -24.22 12.19
CA ALA A 29 -22.99 -25.50 12.86
C ALA A 29 -23.45 -25.40 14.32
N VAL A 30 -23.92 -26.49 14.87
CA VAL A 30 -24.26 -26.64 16.29
C VAL A 30 -23.62 -27.88 16.86
N ILE A 31 -23.25 -27.83 18.14
CA ILE A 31 -22.86 -29.01 18.92
C ILE A 31 -24.06 -29.45 19.73
N ILE A 32 -24.35 -30.74 19.75
CA ILE A 32 -25.28 -31.32 20.72
C ILE A 32 -24.47 -31.87 21.89
N ASN A 33 -24.66 -31.29 23.08
CA ASN A 33 -23.99 -31.74 24.29
C ASN A 33 -24.64 -32.99 24.89
N ALA A 34 -24.02 -33.55 25.95
CA ALA A 34 -24.53 -34.76 26.63
C ALA A 34 -25.95 -34.58 27.22
N ASP A 35 -26.40 -33.35 27.46
CA ASP A 35 -27.73 -33.02 27.94
C ASP A 35 -28.72 -32.81 26.79
N SER A 36 -28.36 -33.13 25.55
CA SER A 36 -29.15 -32.92 24.31
C SER A 36 -29.43 -31.44 24.02
N LYS A 37 -28.67 -30.50 24.56
CA LYS A 37 -28.79 -29.08 24.28
C LYS A 37 -27.92 -28.73 23.06
N GLU A 38 -28.48 -27.92 22.15
CA GLU A 38 -27.79 -27.33 21.02
C GLU A 38 -26.95 -26.15 21.48
N LEU A 39 -25.67 -26.14 21.10
CA LEU A 39 -24.73 -25.07 21.36
C LEU A 39 -24.19 -24.57 20.01
N PRO A 40 -24.42 -23.30 19.63
CA PRO A 40 -23.98 -22.79 18.34
C PRO A 40 -22.45 -22.71 18.28
N VAL A 41 -21.89 -23.06 17.12
CA VAL A 41 -20.52 -22.74 16.76
C VAL A 41 -20.44 -21.27 16.41
N LEU A 42 -19.55 -20.54 17.08
CA LEU A 42 -19.47 -19.09 16.93
C LEU A 42 -18.44 -18.68 15.87
N ARG A 43 -17.24 -19.27 15.93
CA ARG A 43 -16.13 -18.91 15.03
C ARG A 43 -15.24 -20.13 14.78
N ILE A 44 -14.70 -20.23 13.59
CA ILE A 44 -13.64 -21.18 13.24
C ILE A 44 -12.29 -20.58 13.64
N LEU A 45 -11.49 -21.34 14.36
CA LEU A 45 -10.19 -20.92 14.91
C LEU A 45 -9.00 -21.55 14.17
N GLY A 46 -9.26 -22.47 13.26
CA GLY A 46 -8.27 -23.13 12.42
C GLY A 46 -8.85 -24.36 11.76
N ALA A 47 -8.35 -24.74 10.60
CA ALA A 47 -8.82 -25.91 9.86
C ALA A 47 -7.67 -26.50 9.03
N ASN A 48 -7.75 -27.81 8.79
CA ASN A 48 -6.88 -28.50 7.84
C ASN A 48 -7.66 -29.62 7.16
N SER A 49 -7.91 -29.46 5.85
CA SER A 49 -8.67 -30.43 5.06
C SER A 49 -7.92 -31.73 4.78
N MET A 50 -6.56 -31.70 4.77
CA MET A 50 -5.74 -32.88 4.52
C MET A 50 -5.80 -33.86 5.70
N TYR A 51 -5.77 -33.32 6.91
CA TYR A 51 -5.87 -34.12 8.15
C TYR A 51 -7.28 -34.16 8.73
N ASP A 52 -8.28 -33.71 7.95
CA ASP A 52 -9.70 -33.72 8.29
C ASP A 52 -9.98 -33.23 9.72
N ILE A 53 -9.49 -32.05 10.07
CA ILE A 53 -9.63 -31.50 11.41
C ILE A 53 -9.96 -30.01 11.37
N VAL A 54 -10.85 -29.59 12.25
CA VAL A 54 -11.23 -28.19 12.45
C VAL A 54 -11.24 -27.84 13.93
N LYS A 55 -10.77 -26.65 14.26
CA LYS A 55 -10.82 -26.03 15.58
C LYS A 55 -11.80 -24.86 15.57
N PHE A 56 -12.67 -24.80 16.54
CA PHE A 56 -13.68 -23.75 16.63
C PHE A 56 -14.04 -23.43 18.08
N ASN A 57 -14.73 -22.32 18.30
CA ASN A 57 -15.32 -21.99 19.58
C ASN A 57 -16.86 -22.10 19.53
N THR A 58 -17.46 -22.29 20.71
CA THR A 58 -18.89 -22.45 20.89
C THR A 58 -19.36 -21.74 22.14
N GLU A 59 -20.65 -21.39 22.19
CA GLU A 59 -21.29 -20.96 23.44
C GLU A 59 -21.37 -22.12 24.45
N THR A 60 -21.25 -21.79 25.73
CA THR A 60 -21.50 -22.74 26.83
C THR A 60 -21.99 -22.00 28.06
N ASP A 61 -23.10 -22.49 28.64
CA ASP A 61 -23.74 -21.88 29.82
C ASP A 61 -23.18 -22.39 31.13
N LYS A 62 -22.35 -23.44 31.12
CA LYS A 62 -21.85 -24.13 32.30
C LYS A 62 -20.34 -24.33 32.22
N LYS A 63 -19.72 -24.60 33.38
CA LYS A 63 -18.35 -25.09 33.43
C LYS A 63 -18.26 -26.42 32.68
N THR A 64 -17.80 -26.35 31.43
CA THR A 64 -17.50 -27.54 30.63
C THR A 64 -16.18 -28.11 31.13
N ILE A 65 -16.14 -29.39 31.44
CA ILE A 65 -14.90 -30.08 31.82
C ILE A 65 -14.15 -30.36 30.52
N ALA A 66 -13.02 -29.68 30.33
CA ALA A 66 -12.13 -29.97 29.21
C ALA A 66 -11.46 -31.34 29.39
N LEU A 67 -11.34 -32.06 28.27
CA LEU A 67 -10.51 -33.24 28.23
C LEU A 67 -9.04 -32.82 28.14
N LYS A 68 -8.20 -33.39 29.00
CA LYS A 68 -6.76 -33.09 29.02
C LYS A 68 -6.06 -33.80 27.86
N SER A 69 -5.30 -33.09 27.06
CA SER A 69 -4.43 -33.66 26.03
C SER A 69 -3.24 -34.37 26.67
N ALA A 70 -2.86 -35.50 26.12
CA ALA A 70 -1.64 -36.22 26.54
C ALA A 70 -0.41 -35.36 26.19
N SER A 71 0.54 -35.26 27.11
CA SER A 71 1.79 -34.52 26.93
C SER A 71 2.85 -35.28 26.12
N GLN A 72 2.70 -36.58 26.02
CA GLN A 72 3.57 -37.48 25.27
C GLN A 72 2.75 -38.35 24.31
N PRO A 73 3.29 -38.72 23.14
CA PRO A 73 2.64 -39.65 22.24
C PRO A 73 2.53 -41.03 22.86
N ALA A 74 1.53 -41.80 22.43
CA ALA A 74 1.48 -43.21 22.74
C ALA A 74 2.59 -43.97 22.00
N SER A 75 3.07 -45.04 22.61
CA SER A 75 4.06 -45.94 22.02
C SER A 75 3.38 -47.05 21.19
N VAL A 76 4.09 -47.55 20.17
CA VAL A 76 3.64 -48.76 19.45
C VAL A 76 3.47 -49.93 20.45
N GLY A 77 2.34 -50.61 20.36
CA GLY A 77 1.95 -51.68 21.31
C GLY A 77 1.13 -51.20 22.52
N GLU A 78 1.00 -49.86 22.71
CA GLU A 78 0.21 -49.33 23.81
C GLU A 78 -1.29 -49.50 23.56
N THR A 79 -2.03 -49.83 24.63
CA THR A 79 -3.50 -49.92 24.60
C THR A 79 -4.11 -48.52 24.67
N VAL A 80 -5.03 -48.24 23.78
CA VAL A 80 -5.79 -46.98 23.74
C VAL A 80 -7.28 -47.24 23.92
N TYR A 81 -7.98 -46.24 24.40
CA TYR A 81 -9.40 -46.28 24.74
C TYR A 81 -10.15 -45.29 23.89
N LEU A 82 -11.05 -45.74 23.00
CA LEU A 82 -11.98 -44.92 22.25
C LEU A 82 -13.18 -44.60 23.11
N LEU A 83 -13.47 -43.32 23.30
CA LEU A 83 -14.64 -42.85 24.03
C LEU A 83 -15.70 -42.34 23.02
N PRO A 84 -16.70 -43.18 22.66
CA PRO A 84 -17.72 -42.75 21.70
C PRO A 84 -18.66 -41.70 22.29
N TYR A 85 -19.23 -40.86 21.45
CA TYR A 85 -20.31 -39.95 21.85
C TYR A 85 -21.50 -40.77 22.36
N SER A 86 -22.07 -40.34 23.49
CA SER A 86 -23.28 -40.94 24.03
C SER A 86 -24.04 -39.93 24.87
N THR A 87 -25.36 -39.89 24.71
CA THR A 87 -26.30 -39.19 25.61
C THR A 87 -26.69 -40.06 26.83
N GLN A 88 -26.23 -41.31 26.91
CA GLN A 88 -26.47 -42.21 28.05
C GLN A 88 -25.47 -41.95 29.16
N LYS A 89 -25.90 -42.17 30.42
CA LYS A 89 -25.07 -41.92 31.62
C LYS A 89 -23.83 -42.83 31.71
N ALA A 90 -23.83 -44.00 31.08
CA ALA A 90 -22.68 -44.91 31.02
C ALA A 90 -22.21 -45.02 29.55
N ALA A 91 -21.08 -44.43 29.22
CA ALA A 91 -20.42 -44.64 27.94
C ALA A 91 -19.56 -45.91 28.00
N THR A 92 -19.67 -46.79 26.98
CA THR A 92 -18.82 -47.97 26.84
C THR A 92 -17.59 -47.60 26.05
N CYS A 93 -16.39 -47.70 26.64
CA CYS A 93 -15.13 -47.53 25.93
C CYS A 93 -14.85 -48.76 25.06
N GLN A 94 -14.39 -48.51 23.84
CA GLN A 94 -13.79 -49.54 22.98
C GLN A 94 -12.26 -49.50 23.12
N THR A 95 -11.61 -50.63 23.18
CA THR A 95 -10.15 -50.72 23.26
C THR A 95 -9.53 -51.04 21.92
N GLY A 96 -8.34 -50.48 21.68
CA GLY A 96 -7.50 -50.76 20.52
C GLY A 96 -6.03 -50.74 20.91
N THR A 97 -5.15 -51.02 19.96
CA THR A 97 -3.70 -51.02 20.17
C THR A 97 -3.04 -50.13 19.11
N VAL A 98 -2.09 -49.34 19.51
CA VAL A 98 -1.30 -48.52 18.58
C VAL A 98 -0.37 -49.42 17.77
N THR A 99 -0.52 -49.43 16.46
CA THR A 99 0.33 -50.22 15.54
C THR A 99 1.41 -49.38 14.88
N LYS A 100 1.17 -48.06 14.70
CA LYS A 100 2.14 -47.14 14.14
C LYS A 100 1.93 -45.75 14.71
N VAL A 101 3.02 -44.99 14.82
CA VAL A 101 3.01 -43.54 15.14
C VAL A 101 3.87 -42.82 14.13
N ASP A 102 3.26 -41.94 13.36
CA ASP A 102 3.94 -41.01 12.43
C ASP A 102 4.01 -39.64 13.06
N THR A 103 5.07 -38.87 12.74
CA THR A 103 5.23 -37.49 13.22
C THR A 103 4.76 -36.51 12.15
N ILE A 104 3.97 -35.51 12.55
CA ILE A 104 3.54 -34.38 11.71
C ILE A 104 4.26 -33.15 12.22
N GLY A 105 5.19 -32.60 11.41
CA GLY A 105 6.04 -31.48 11.87
C GLY A 105 6.84 -31.86 13.11
N ASP A 106 7.08 -30.92 14.03
CA ASP A 106 7.99 -31.11 15.17
C ASP A 106 7.33 -31.71 16.42
N LYS A 107 6.01 -31.59 16.56
CA LYS A 107 5.32 -31.90 17.83
C LYS A 107 3.93 -32.53 17.69
N ALA A 108 3.52 -32.95 16.52
CA ALA A 108 2.22 -33.57 16.31
C ALA A 108 2.37 -34.98 15.80
N TYR A 109 1.36 -35.83 16.07
CA TYR A 109 1.41 -37.26 15.83
C TYR A 109 0.19 -37.72 15.07
N TYR A 110 0.37 -38.78 14.28
CA TYR A 110 -0.69 -39.47 13.55
C TYR A 110 -0.59 -40.96 13.91
N TYR A 111 -1.70 -41.52 14.37
CA TYR A 111 -1.74 -42.88 14.90
C TYR A 111 -2.43 -43.81 13.92
N THR A 112 -1.86 -45.01 13.72
CA THR A 112 -2.54 -46.15 13.17
C THR A 112 -2.87 -47.13 14.32
N LEU A 113 -4.10 -47.58 14.36
CA LEU A 113 -4.67 -48.34 15.49
C LEU A 113 -5.24 -49.68 15.00
N ALA A 114 -4.95 -50.79 15.71
CA ALA A 114 -5.63 -52.04 15.53
C ALA A 114 -6.98 -51.98 16.27
N MET A 115 -7.99 -51.42 15.60
CA MET A 115 -9.39 -51.37 16.05
C MET A 115 -10.32 -51.10 14.88
N THR A 116 -11.55 -51.57 14.97
CA THR A 116 -12.59 -51.25 13.99
C THR A 116 -13.37 -50.01 14.44
N THR A 117 -13.56 -49.07 13.56
CA THR A 117 -14.33 -47.83 13.78
C THR A 117 -15.38 -47.67 12.68
N ASN A 118 -16.38 -46.85 12.92
CA ASN A 118 -17.46 -46.58 11.98
C ASN A 118 -17.77 -45.07 11.97
N GLU A 119 -18.69 -44.62 11.11
CA GLU A 119 -19.06 -43.21 10.99
C GLU A 119 -19.49 -42.54 12.31
N LYS A 120 -20.09 -43.28 13.24
CA LYS A 120 -20.51 -42.76 14.56
C LYS A 120 -19.35 -42.53 15.52
N THR A 121 -18.18 -43.03 15.21
CA THR A 121 -16.97 -42.86 16.03
C THR A 121 -15.98 -41.85 15.44
N VAL A 122 -16.26 -41.32 14.28
CA VAL A 122 -15.44 -40.22 13.68
C VAL A 122 -15.44 -39.04 14.65
N SER A 123 -14.31 -38.36 14.78
CA SER A 123 -14.04 -37.29 15.76
C SER A 123 -14.15 -37.67 17.23
N CYS A 124 -14.42 -38.91 17.57
CA CYS A 124 -14.36 -39.36 18.96
C CYS A 124 -12.91 -39.43 19.44
N PRO A 125 -12.64 -39.05 20.70
CA PRO A 125 -11.29 -39.07 21.24
C PRO A 125 -10.80 -40.49 21.54
N ILE A 126 -9.53 -40.76 21.21
CA ILE A 126 -8.76 -41.86 21.76
C ILE A 126 -7.94 -41.37 22.95
N MET A 127 -7.89 -42.17 24.01
CA MET A 127 -7.26 -41.80 25.27
C MET A 127 -6.20 -42.85 25.67
N ASN A 128 -5.23 -42.40 26.45
CA ASN A 128 -4.31 -43.31 27.17
C ASN A 128 -4.96 -43.86 28.45
N ALA A 129 -4.27 -44.74 29.17
CA ALA A 129 -4.74 -45.33 30.42
C ALA A 129 -5.00 -44.30 31.54
N ASN A 130 -4.43 -43.11 31.44
CA ASN A 130 -4.65 -42.01 32.41
C ASN A 130 -5.88 -41.15 32.07
N GLY A 131 -6.61 -41.45 30.99
CA GLY A 131 -7.74 -40.67 30.54
C GLY A 131 -7.33 -39.35 29.82
N GLU A 132 -6.09 -39.28 29.36
CA GLU A 132 -5.61 -38.12 28.57
C GLU A 132 -5.81 -38.39 27.07
N VAL A 133 -6.24 -37.40 26.33
CA VAL A 133 -6.54 -37.52 24.89
C VAL A 133 -5.27 -37.53 24.07
N LEU A 134 -5.09 -38.59 23.30
CA LEU A 134 -4.01 -38.79 22.35
C LEU A 134 -4.35 -38.19 20.97
N GLY A 135 -5.60 -38.36 20.52
CA GLY A 135 -6.04 -37.91 19.20
C GLY A 135 -7.53 -38.10 18.97
N LEU A 136 -7.98 -37.74 17.77
CA LEU A 136 -9.36 -37.90 17.30
C LEU A 136 -9.39 -38.89 16.14
N ILE A 137 -10.35 -39.85 16.20
CA ILE A 137 -10.58 -40.83 15.13
C ILE A 137 -10.96 -40.09 13.83
N GLN A 138 -10.35 -40.53 12.75
CA GLN A 138 -10.68 -40.08 11.40
C GLN A 138 -11.58 -41.09 10.67
N LYS A 139 -12.25 -40.61 9.62
CA LYS A 139 -13.11 -41.45 8.79
C LYS A 139 -12.27 -42.50 8.07
N ASN A 140 -12.67 -43.76 8.17
CA ASN A 140 -12.10 -44.87 7.42
C ASN A 140 -12.69 -44.97 6.01
N ALA A 141 -11.95 -45.62 5.12
CA ALA A 141 -12.44 -45.95 3.79
C ALA A 141 -13.56 -47.02 3.81
N SER A 142 -13.60 -47.84 4.87
CA SER A 142 -14.61 -48.89 5.09
C SER A 142 -14.84 -49.13 6.58
N ASP A 143 -16.09 -49.28 6.98
CA ASP A 143 -16.49 -49.63 8.35
C ASP A 143 -16.07 -51.06 8.78
N GLU A 144 -15.61 -51.88 7.85
CA GLU A 144 -15.11 -53.25 8.11
C GLU A 144 -13.58 -53.27 8.26
N ALA A 145 -12.89 -52.11 8.10
CA ALA A 145 -11.45 -52.05 8.23
C ALA A 145 -11.00 -52.44 9.66
N LYS A 146 -10.00 -53.29 9.75
CA LYS A 146 -9.40 -53.71 11.03
C LYS A 146 -8.40 -52.71 11.59
N GLU A 147 -8.04 -51.72 10.78
CA GLU A 147 -7.18 -50.61 11.13
C GLU A 147 -7.98 -49.30 11.10
N SER A 148 -7.69 -48.44 12.03
CA SER A 148 -8.26 -47.09 12.12
C SER A 148 -7.16 -46.08 12.32
N TYR A 149 -7.48 -44.82 12.02
CA TYR A 149 -6.53 -43.74 12.05
C TYR A 149 -6.99 -42.62 12.99
N ALA A 150 -6.03 -41.96 13.64
CA ALA A 150 -6.34 -40.81 14.49
C ALA A 150 -5.32 -39.70 14.33
N ILE A 151 -5.81 -38.46 14.16
CA ILE A 151 -4.97 -37.28 14.18
C ILE A 151 -4.69 -36.85 15.62
N GLY A 152 -3.44 -36.56 15.94
CA GLY A 152 -3.03 -36.17 17.28
C GLY A 152 -3.74 -34.94 17.80
N ALA A 153 -4.20 -34.97 19.04
CA ALA A 153 -4.91 -33.86 19.67
C ALA A 153 -4.06 -32.57 19.73
N THR A 154 -2.76 -32.70 19.90
CA THR A 154 -1.80 -31.60 19.91
C THR A 154 -1.77 -30.85 18.55
N TYR A 155 -1.92 -31.57 17.42
CA TYR A 155 -2.03 -30.96 16.11
C TYR A 155 -3.28 -30.09 16.02
N GLY A 156 -4.45 -30.63 16.37
CA GLY A 156 -5.70 -29.86 16.37
C GLY A 156 -5.64 -28.65 17.31
N ALA A 157 -5.07 -28.80 18.49
CA ALA A 157 -4.89 -27.71 19.43
C ALA A 157 -3.97 -26.58 18.89
N SER A 158 -2.97 -26.93 18.07
CA SER A 158 -2.02 -25.99 17.46
C SER A 158 -2.61 -25.18 16.30
N LEU A 159 -3.74 -25.62 15.74
CA LEU A 159 -4.42 -24.86 14.68
C LEU A 159 -4.78 -23.47 15.18
N SER A 160 -4.48 -22.46 14.38
CA SER A 160 -4.75 -21.07 14.72
C SER A 160 -4.99 -20.23 13.46
N ILE A 161 -5.72 -19.15 13.62
CA ILE A 161 -5.82 -18.10 12.59
C ILE A 161 -4.54 -17.28 12.62
N THR A 162 -3.95 -17.08 11.45
CA THR A 162 -2.76 -16.24 11.25
C THR A 162 -3.05 -15.19 10.20
N ALA A 163 -2.11 -14.28 9.98
CA ALA A 163 -2.23 -13.30 8.89
C ALA A 163 -2.39 -13.95 7.51
N LEU A 164 -1.83 -15.14 7.29
CA LEU A 164 -1.92 -15.88 6.02
C LEU A 164 -3.25 -16.64 5.86
N SER A 165 -4.05 -16.75 6.90
CA SER A 165 -5.31 -17.50 6.91
C SER A 165 -6.39 -16.92 5.98
N LEU A 166 -6.26 -15.67 5.58
CA LEU A 166 -7.13 -15.04 4.56
C LEU A 166 -7.12 -15.80 3.23
N ASN A 167 -6.00 -16.45 2.89
CA ASN A 167 -5.82 -17.21 1.65
C ASN A 167 -5.82 -18.73 1.88
N ASP A 168 -6.16 -19.21 3.08
CA ASP A 168 -6.18 -20.63 3.40
C ASP A 168 -7.39 -21.31 2.74
N MET A 169 -7.10 -22.30 1.86
CA MET A 169 -8.13 -22.99 1.09
C MET A 169 -9.09 -23.80 1.97
N SER A 170 -8.62 -24.38 3.07
CA SER A 170 -9.47 -25.13 4.01
C SER A 170 -10.44 -24.19 4.71
N LEU A 171 -9.95 -23.03 5.19
CA LEU A 171 -10.79 -22.04 5.85
C LEU A 171 -11.79 -21.38 4.91
N ASN A 172 -11.39 -21.10 3.66
CA ASN A 172 -12.24 -20.42 2.68
C ASN A 172 -13.44 -21.26 2.22
N LYS A 173 -13.36 -22.58 2.35
CA LYS A 173 -14.48 -23.49 2.04
C LYS A 173 -15.53 -23.61 3.18
N ILE A 174 -15.28 -23.03 4.34
CA ILE A 174 -16.21 -23.00 5.45
C ILE A 174 -16.92 -21.65 5.44
N GLY A 175 -18.26 -21.60 5.41
CA GLY A 175 -19.05 -20.35 5.45
C GLY A 175 -19.13 -19.72 6.84
N ILE A 176 -18.93 -20.49 7.90
CA ILE A 176 -18.96 -20.01 9.29
C ILE A 176 -17.86 -18.97 9.50
N LYS A 177 -18.17 -17.92 10.26
CA LYS A 177 -17.26 -16.83 10.60
C LYS A 177 -15.95 -17.35 11.21
N LYS A 178 -14.82 -16.77 10.77
CA LYS A 178 -13.50 -17.10 11.30
C LYS A 178 -13.17 -16.24 12.52
N GLY A 179 -12.33 -16.75 13.39
CA GLY A 179 -11.70 -15.96 14.44
C GLY A 179 -10.62 -15.03 13.89
N LEU A 180 -9.97 -14.33 14.79
CA LEU A 180 -8.78 -13.51 14.52
C LEU A 180 -7.57 -14.16 15.20
N PRO A 181 -6.34 -13.78 14.82
CA PRO A 181 -5.14 -14.19 15.54
C PRO A 181 -5.24 -13.92 17.03
N GLU A 182 -4.57 -14.75 17.84
CA GLU A 182 -4.70 -14.73 19.31
C GLU A 182 -3.97 -13.56 19.98
N THR A 183 -2.99 -12.94 19.31
CA THR A 183 -2.27 -11.76 19.81
C THR A 183 -2.62 -10.53 18.99
N GLU A 184 -2.64 -9.37 19.65
CA GLU A 184 -2.96 -8.10 18.99
C GLU A 184 -2.02 -7.81 17.82
N ASP A 185 -0.71 -8.01 17.99
CA ASP A 185 0.28 -7.77 16.93
C ASP A 185 0.00 -8.61 15.67
N GLN A 186 -0.28 -9.90 15.84
CA GLN A 186 -0.63 -10.78 14.72
C GLN A 186 -1.96 -10.39 14.09
N ALA A 187 -2.93 -9.96 14.90
CA ALA A 187 -4.22 -9.51 14.41
C ALA A 187 -4.12 -8.18 13.66
N LEU A 188 -3.21 -7.28 14.04
CA LEU A 188 -2.90 -6.05 13.28
C LEU A 188 -2.28 -6.37 11.92
N VAL A 189 -1.41 -7.38 11.83
CA VAL A 189 -0.89 -7.86 10.54
C VAL A 189 -2.02 -8.47 9.69
N TYR A 190 -2.93 -9.24 10.29
CA TYR A 190 -4.12 -9.75 9.61
C TYR A 190 -4.98 -8.61 9.05
N LEU A 191 -5.25 -7.56 9.83
CA LEU A 191 -5.98 -6.38 9.38
C LEU A 191 -5.30 -5.67 8.21
N PHE A 192 -3.97 -5.56 8.24
CA PHE A 192 -3.22 -4.97 7.14
C PHE A 192 -3.42 -5.74 5.83
N MET A 193 -3.37 -7.07 5.87
CA MET A 193 -3.64 -7.91 4.70
C MET A 193 -5.11 -7.84 4.26
N ALA A 194 -6.04 -7.88 5.22
CA ALA A 194 -7.47 -7.80 4.95
C ALA A 194 -7.86 -6.49 4.24
N SER A 195 -7.24 -5.37 4.60
CA SER A 195 -7.52 -4.06 4.00
C SER A 195 -7.28 -4.00 2.49
N SER A 196 -6.42 -4.86 1.94
CA SER A 196 -6.13 -4.94 0.49
C SER A 196 -7.02 -5.94 -0.26
N GLN A 197 -7.76 -6.80 0.44
CA GLN A 197 -8.54 -7.90 -0.14
C GLN A 197 -10.06 -7.73 0.04
N GLN A 198 -10.49 -6.97 1.05
CA GLN A 198 -11.88 -6.74 1.41
C GLN A 198 -12.36 -5.38 0.90
N ASN A 199 -13.64 -5.28 0.56
CA ASN A 199 -14.26 -3.98 0.37
C ASN A 199 -14.46 -3.25 1.71
N GLN A 200 -14.87 -1.99 1.68
CA GLN A 200 -15.00 -1.16 2.89
C GLN A 200 -15.95 -1.75 3.93
N ASP A 201 -17.11 -2.26 3.53
CA ASP A 201 -18.12 -2.82 4.45
C ASP A 201 -17.63 -4.11 5.10
N GLU A 202 -17.02 -4.99 4.33
CA GLU A 202 -16.40 -6.22 4.82
C GLU A 202 -15.26 -5.90 5.80
N TYR A 203 -14.43 -4.91 5.47
CA TYR A 203 -13.33 -4.51 6.30
C TYR A 203 -13.79 -3.86 7.61
N ILE A 204 -14.85 -3.05 7.60
CA ILE A 204 -15.50 -2.54 8.84
C ILE A 204 -16.01 -3.67 9.70
N THR A 205 -16.60 -4.69 9.11
CA THR A 205 -17.04 -5.88 9.85
C THR A 205 -15.85 -6.58 10.53
N THR A 206 -14.74 -6.73 9.82
CA THR A 206 -13.50 -7.30 10.37
C THR A 206 -12.92 -6.43 11.49
N LEU A 207 -12.94 -5.11 11.33
CA LEU A 207 -12.48 -4.16 12.36
C LEU A 207 -13.38 -4.16 13.60
N ASN A 208 -14.69 -4.34 13.43
CA ASN A 208 -15.62 -4.49 14.55
C ASN A 208 -15.29 -5.75 15.36
N ASP A 209 -15.01 -6.87 14.69
CA ASP A 209 -14.59 -8.11 15.35
C ASP A 209 -13.25 -7.95 16.06
N PHE A 210 -12.31 -7.21 15.45
CA PHE A 210 -11.02 -6.92 16.05
C PHE A 210 -11.20 -6.09 17.33
N LEU A 211 -12.01 -5.06 17.31
CA LEU A 211 -12.25 -4.20 18.48
C LEU A 211 -13.11 -4.88 19.56
N GLU A 212 -13.92 -5.87 19.20
CA GLU A 212 -14.58 -6.76 20.17
C GLU A 212 -13.54 -7.60 20.93
N GLN A 213 -12.52 -8.13 20.24
CA GLN A 213 -11.46 -8.95 20.83
C GLN A 213 -10.39 -8.10 21.54
N TYR A 214 -10.07 -6.91 21.00
CA TYR A 214 -9.05 -5.97 21.47
C TYR A 214 -9.63 -4.57 21.73
N PRO A 215 -10.50 -4.39 22.75
CA PRO A 215 -11.23 -3.14 22.98
C PRO A 215 -10.33 -1.96 23.39
N ASN A 216 -9.08 -2.21 23.75
CA ASN A 216 -8.10 -1.19 24.12
C ASN A 216 -7.06 -0.91 23.02
N SER A 217 -7.27 -1.42 21.82
CA SER A 217 -6.39 -1.17 20.69
C SER A 217 -6.61 0.21 20.08
N ALA A 218 -5.74 1.16 20.34
CA ALA A 218 -5.78 2.47 19.69
C ALA A 218 -5.63 2.37 18.15
N ASP A 219 -4.75 1.48 17.67
CA ASP A 219 -4.56 1.21 16.24
C ASP A 219 -5.83 0.68 15.57
N GLY A 220 -6.58 -0.18 16.25
CA GLY A 220 -7.85 -0.69 15.76
C GLY A 220 -8.87 0.43 15.52
N TYR A 221 -9.01 1.34 16.47
CA TYR A 221 -9.89 2.51 16.33
C TYR A 221 -9.43 3.45 15.22
N ILE A 222 -8.12 3.74 15.12
CA ILE A 222 -7.57 4.60 14.07
C ILE A 222 -7.83 3.98 12.68
N ARG A 223 -7.64 2.67 12.51
CA ARG A 223 -7.91 1.97 11.25
C ARG A 223 -9.40 2.02 10.88
N ARG A 224 -10.30 1.83 11.85
CA ARG A 224 -11.75 1.92 11.60
C ARG A 224 -12.18 3.36 11.28
N ALA A 225 -11.65 4.36 11.98
CA ALA A 225 -11.84 5.76 11.65
C ALA A 225 -11.38 6.08 10.23
N THR A 226 -10.18 5.62 9.83
CA THR A 226 -9.65 5.79 8.47
C THR A 226 -10.59 5.20 7.42
N THR A 227 -11.13 4.01 7.70
CA THR A 227 -12.07 3.34 6.79
C THR A 227 -13.38 4.11 6.68
N TYR A 228 -13.94 4.58 7.80
CA TYR A 228 -15.13 5.44 7.80
C TYR A 228 -14.93 6.74 7.02
N MET A 229 -13.78 7.41 7.19
CA MET A 229 -13.46 8.63 6.43
C MET A 229 -13.43 8.41 4.92
N GLY A 230 -13.16 7.18 4.47
CA GLY A 230 -13.17 6.80 3.05
C GLY A 230 -14.55 6.84 2.39
N PHE A 231 -15.66 6.82 3.15
CA PHE A 231 -17.02 6.98 2.60
C PHE A 231 -17.33 8.43 2.19
N ASN A 232 -16.60 9.41 2.73
CA ASN A 232 -16.73 10.84 2.41
C ASN A 232 -18.13 11.43 2.64
N ASP A 233 -18.80 11.02 3.71
CA ASP A 233 -20.08 11.58 4.15
C ASP A 233 -20.09 11.89 5.66
N ASP A 234 -21.01 12.73 6.10
CA ASP A 234 -21.05 13.22 7.48
C ASP A 234 -21.44 12.14 8.51
N GLU A 235 -22.18 11.12 8.12
CA GLU A 235 -22.56 10.03 9.00
C GLU A 235 -21.35 9.18 9.38
N HIS A 236 -20.57 8.76 8.39
CA HIS A 236 -19.35 8.00 8.62
C HIS A 236 -18.25 8.84 9.26
N ASN A 237 -18.16 10.13 8.92
CA ASN A 237 -17.21 11.04 9.58
C ASN A 237 -17.53 11.20 11.08
N ALA A 238 -18.81 11.18 11.48
CA ALA A 238 -19.20 11.17 12.89
C ALA A 238 -18.74 9.91 13.63
N LEU A 239 -18.84 8.73 12.98
CA LEU A 239 -18.31 7.47 13.51
C LEU A 239 -16.79 7.50 13.61
N ALA A 240 -16.12 8.05 12.61
CA ALA A 240 -14.67 8.22 12.62
C ALA A 240 -14.22 9.13 13.78
N ASP A 241 -14.89 10.26 13.99
CA ASP A 241 -14.58 11.19 15.11
C ASP A 241 -14.73 10.52 16.48
N ALA A 242 -15.77 9.69 16.64
CA ALA A 242 -15.95 8.90 17.87
C ALA A 242 -14.81 7.89 18.08
N ASP A 243 -14.36 7.23 17.01
CA ASP A 243 -13.23 6.29 17.06
C ASP A 243 -11.90 7.00 17.36
N LEU A 244 -11.64 8.16 16.77
CA LEU A 244 -10.43 8.94 17.05
C LEU A 244 -10.38 9.39 18.52
N LYS A 245 -11.50 9.80 19.09
CA LYS A 245 -11.62 10.11 20.52
C LYS A 245 -11.36 8.87 21.37
N LYS A 246 -11.93 7.74 20.98
CA LYS A 246 -11.74 6.48 21.70
C LYS A 246 -10.30 6.00 21.66
N ALA A 247 -9.62 6.15 20.52
CA ALA A 247 -8.18 5.85 20.39
C ALA A 247 -7.34 6.63 21.42
N LEU A 248 -7.64 7.93 21.63
CA LEU A 248 -6.95 8.76 22.63
C LEU A 248 -7.24 8.37 24.09
N GLU A 249 -8.42 7.79 24.36
CA GLU A 249 -8.78 7.31 25.69
C GLU A 249 -8.05 6.03 26.07
N VAL A 250 -7.85 5.11 25.11
CA VAL A 250 -7.32 3.76 25.38
C VAL A 250 -5.82 3.62 25.13
N THR A 251 -5.20 4.58 24.45
CA THR A 251 -3.79 4.50 24.07
C THR A 251 -2.83 4.54 25.27
N ALA A 252 -1.79 3.73 25.20
CA ALA A 252 -0.64 3.83 26.09
C ALA A 252 0.37 4.90 25.64
N ASN A 253 0.39 5.24 24.33
CA ASN A 253 1.28 6.25 23.74
C ASN A 253 0.46 7.40 23.14
N LYS A 254 0.19 8.41 23.96
CA LYS A 254 -0.67 9.53 23.58
C LYS A 254 -0.08 10.35 22.42
N SER A 255 1.22 10.60 22.43
CA SER A 255 1.89 11.42 21.42
C SER A 255 1.83 10.77 20.03
N GLU A 256 2.10 9.49 19.95
CA GLU A 256 2.02 8.74 18.70
C GLU A 256 0.58 8.67 18.15
N THR A 257 -0.39 8.45 19.05
CA THR A 257 -1.81 8.45 18.68
C THR A 257 -2.24 9.84 18.18
N GLN A 258 -1.82 10.91 18.83
CA GLN A 258 -2.05 12.28 18.37
C GLN A 258 -1.42 12.56 17.01
N TYR A 259 -0.19 12.10 16.78
CA TYR A 259 0.46 12.18 15.46
C TYR A 259 -0.37 11.49 14.38
N ASN A 260 -0.82 10.26 14.64
CA ASN A 260 -1.64 9.51 13.67
C ASN A 260 -2.96 10.22 13.39
N ILE A 261 -3.62 10.79 14.40
CA ILE A 261 -4.85 11.56 14.22
C ILE A 261 -4.61 12.84 13.44
N ALA A 262 -3.56 13.60 13.76
CA ALA A 262 -3.19 14.82 13.04
C ALA A 262 -2.93 14.52 11.57
N LYS A 263 -2.22 13.43 11.27
CA LYS A 263 -1.94 12.97 9.91
C LYS A 263 -3.22 12.60 9.16
N LEU A 264 -4.18 11.95 9.80
CA LEU A 264 -5.46 11.60 9.19
C LEU A 264 -6.29 12.85 8.87
N ILE A 265 -6.41 13.79 9.81
CA ILE A 265 -7.13 15.05 9.59
C ILE A 265 -6.45 15.88 8.50
N TYR A 266 -5.12 15.93 8.47
CA TYR A 266 -4.36 16.58 7.41
C TYR A 266 -4.64 15.95 6.04
N SER A 267 -4.57 14.63 5.93
CA SER A 267 -4.84 13.91 4.67
C SER A 267 -6.29 14.08 4.21
N TYR A 268 -7.25 14.04 5.13
CA TYR A 268 -8.65 14.32 4.86
C TYR A 268 -8.83 15.74 4.30
N THR A 269 -8.22 16.74 4.95
CA THR A 269 -8.34 18.14 4.55
C THR A 269 -7.76 18.39 3.15
N ILE A 270 -6.64 17.74 2.79
CA ILE A 270 -6.09 17.78 1.43
C ILE A 270 -7.07 17.18 0.42
N SER A 271 -7.64 16.02 0.73
CA SER A 271 -8.53 15.31 -0.21
C SER A 271 -9.86 16.00 -0.43
N LEU A 272 -10.23 16.91 0.47
CA LEU A 272 -11.53 17.58 0.45
C LEU A 272 -11.68 18.58 -0.72
N GLY A 273 -10.57 19.20 -1.15
CA GLY A 273 -10.60 20.27 -2.16
C GLY A 273 -11.48 21.44 -1.70
N ASP A 274 -12.45 21.80 -2.53
CA ASP A 274 -13.39 22.90 -2.26
C ASP A 274 -14.62 22.50 -1.42
N LYS A 275 -14.72 21.24 -0.97
CA LYS A 275 -15.84 20.75 -0.18
C LYS A 275 -15.75 21.28 1.25
N LYS A 276 -16.93 21.39 1.90
CA LYS A 276 -16.99 21.77 3.31
C LYS A 276 -16.42 20.66 4.21
N PRO A 277 -15.54 20.98 5.16
CA PRO A 277 -15.01 20.00 6.09
C PRO A 277 -16.06 19.53 7.09
N TYR A 278 -15.88 18.32 7.63
CA TYR A 278 -16.68 17.80 8.73
C TYR A 278 -16.27 18.49 10.04
N GLY A 279 -17.24 19.03 10.77
CA GLY A 279 -17.00 19.66 12.08
C GLY A 279 -15.88 20.71 12.07
N ASP A 280 -14.86 20.52 12.89
CA ASP A 280 -13.67 21.37 13.00
C ASP A 280 -12.42 20.77 12.32
N TRP A 281 -12.56 19.70 11.56
CA TRP A 281 -11.45 19.06 10.85
C TRP A 281 -10.86 19.99 9.80
N SER A 282 -9.66 20.45 10.05
CA SER A 282 -8.97 21.46 9.25
C SER A 282 -7.46 21.35 9.45
N TYR A 283 -6.68 22.09 8.64
CA TYR A 283 -5.24 22.22 8.88
C TYR A 283 -4.93 22.81 10.26
N ASP A 284 -5.71 23.80 10.74
CA ASP A 284 -5.51 24.37 12.08
C ASP A 284 -5.74 23.32 13.18
N LYS A 285 -6.75 22.45 13.01
CA LYS A 285 -7.00 21.34 13.93
C LYS A 285 -5.84 20.34 13.93
N ALA A 286 -5.39 19.93 12.75
CA ALA A 286 -4.24 19.02 12.61
C ALA A 286 -2.97 19.62 13.23
N LEU A 287 -2.72 20.92 13.00
CA LEU A 287 -1.58 21.65 13.57
C LEU A 287 -1.64 21.70 15.10
N SER A 288 -2.81 21.97 15.67
CA SER A 288 -2.99 21.96 17.12
C SER A 288 -2.68 20.59 17.74
N ILE A 289 -3.20 19.52 17.13
CA ILE A 289 -2.99 18.15 17.63
C ILE A 289 -1.51 17.73 17.52
N ILE A 290 -0.81 18.08 16.43
CA ILE A 290 0.61 17.73 16.30
C ILE A 290 1.47 18.53 17.28
N HIS A 291 1.12 19.78 17.59
CA HIS A 291 1.81 20.55 18.62
C HIS A 291 1.63 19.94 20.02
N ASP A 292 0.43 19.43 20.35
CA ASP A 292 0.21 18.70 21.60
C ASP A 292 1.08 17.42 21.67
N ALA A 293 1.22 16.70 20.57
CA ALA A 293 2.10 15.53 20.49
C ALA A 293 3.57 15.92 20.73
N MET A 294 4.04 16.99 20.08
CA MET A 294 5.42 17.49 20.19
C MET A 294 5.76 18.00 21.57
N GLN A 295 4.79 18.52 22.35
CA GLN A 295 5.02 18.94 23.73
C GLN A 295 5.31 17.77 24.67
N ALA A 296 4.72 16.62 24.40
CA ALA A 296 4.89 15.42 25.22
C ALA A 296 6.12 14.59 24.79
N ASP A 297 6.38 14.51 23.48
CA ASP A 297 7.51 13.80 22.90
C ASP A 297 7.89 14.46 21.56
N ASN A 298 9.10 14.99 21.48
CA ASN A 298 9.53 15.74 20.28
C ASN A 298 10.25 14.84 19.27
N GLN A 299 9.50 14.00 18.58
CA GLN A 299 10.02 13.15 17.51
C GLN A 299 10.21 13.92 16.20
N PRO A 300 11.30 13.70 15.45
CA PRO A 300 11.54 14.38 14.17
C PRO A 300 10.40 14.19 13.14
N ILE A 301 9.71 13.04 13.17
CA ILE A 301 8.59 12.75 12.28
C ILE A 301 7.38 13.66 12.55
N TYR A 302 7.20 14.12 13.80
CA TYR A 302 6.15 15.07 14.15
C TYR A 302 6.46 16.46 13.60
N THR A 303 7.72 16.88 13.68
CA THR A 303 8.20 18.13 13.07
C THR A 303 8.07 18.10 11.54
N GLN A 304 8.26 16.93 10.90
CA GLN A 304 8.00 16.79 9.47
C GLN A 304 6.52 17.01 9.14
N LEU A 305 5.61 16.39 9.89
CA LEU A 305 4.16 16.60 9.69
C LEU A 305 3.75 18.06 9.96
N GLU A 306 4.34 18.71 10.97
CA GLU A 306 4.16 20.15 11.20
C GLU A 306 4.52 20.95 9.97
N GLY A 307 5.69 20.67 9.36
CA GLY A 307 6.14 21.31 8.10
C GLY A 307 5.16 21.08 6.96
N ASP A 308 4.67 19.86 6.77
CA ASP A 308 3.72 19.50 5.72
C ASP A 308 2.38 20.25 5.88
N ILE A 309 1.88 20.33 7.12
CA ILE A 309 0.65 21.08 7.42
C ILE A 309 0.85 22.59 7.17
N LEU A 310 1.94 23.16 7.66
CA LEU A 310 2.26 24.59 7.47
C LEU A 310 2.44 24.93 5.98
N PHE A 311 3.05 24.02 5.21
CA PHE A 311 3.17 24.17 3.76
C PHE A 311 1.79 24.21 3.08
N ALA A 312 0.89 23.29 3.45
CA ALA A 312 -0.49 23.28 2.93
C ALA A 312 -1.27 24.54 3.32
N MET A 313 -0.98 25.12 4.49
CA MET A 313 -1.51 26.41 4.94
C MET A 313 -0.87 27.62 4.25
N LYS A 314 0.11 27.41 3.35
CA LYS A 314 0.92 28.45 2.69
C LYS A 314 1.74 29.32 3.65
N LYS A 315 2.01 28.83 4.86
CA LYS A 315 2.92 29.44 5.84
C LYS A 315 4.36 28.99 5.56
N TYR A 316 4.89 29.43 4.41
CA TYR A 316 6.14 28.91 3.89
C TYR A 316 7.37 29.19 4.76
N PRO A 317 7.55 30.35 5.39
CA PRO A 317 8.69 30.58 6.30
C PRO A 317 8.71 29.61 7.47
N GLU A 318 7.56 29.37 8.11
CA GLU A 318 7.41 28.47 9.25
C GLU A 318 7.59 27.01 8.81
N ALA A 319 7.02 26.63 7.66
CA ALA A 319 7.20 25.28 7.07
C ALA A 319 8.66 25.01 6.78
N TYR A 320 9.38 25.98 6.18
CA TYR A 320 10.80 25.87 5.91
C TYR A 320 11.62 25.66 7.21
N ALA A 321 11.32 26.42 8.26
CA ALA A 321 11.99 26.27 9.53
C ALA A 321 11.76 24.86 10.17
N ALA A 322 10.58 24.28 9.97
CA ALA A 322 10.30 22.91 10.40
C ALA A 322 11.14 21.90 9.59
N TYR A 323 11.19 22.02 8.25
CA TYR A 323 12.00 21.13 7.41
C TYR A 323 13.51 21.27 7.67
N GLU A 324 14.01 22.47 8.01
CA GLU A 324 15.42 22.63 8.42
C GLU A 324 15.75 21.81 9.66
N LYS A 325 14.87 21.80 10.68
CA LYS A 325 15.04 20.95 11.86
C LYS A 325 15.05 19.47 11.49
N VAL A 326 14.15 19.04 10.58
CA VAL A 326 14.09 17.68 10.08
C VAL A 326 15.39 17.31 9.36
N ASN A 327 15.93 18.19 8.52
CA ASN A 327 17.17 17.97 7.78
C ASN A 327 18.42 17.88 8.68
N GLN A 328 18.33 18.33 9.92
CA GLN A 328 19.38 18.19 10.96
C GLN A 328 19.18 16.95 11.83
N SER A 329 18.13 16.16 11.61
CA SER A 329 17.76 14.99 12.41
C SER A 329 18.16 13.67 11.76
N SER A 330 17.92 12.57 12.48
CA SER A 330 18.19 11.19 12.00
C SER A 330 17.32 10.74 10.83
N ILE A 331 16.19 11.41 10.54
CA ILE A 331 15.30 11.09 9.42
C ILE A 331 15.57 11.93 8.17
N ALA A 332 16.64 12.73 8.16
CA ALA A 332 17.04 13.52 7.01
C ALA A 332 17.24 12.65 5.76
N SER A 333 16.54 12.98 4.68
CA SER A 333 16.50 12.21 3.44
C SER A 333 16.46 13.12 2.23
N ALA A 334 16.63 12.56 1.03
CA ALA A 334 16.46 13.33 -0.21
C ALA A 334 15.09 14.04 -0.27
N ALA A 335 14.04 13.35 0.17
CA ALA A 335 12.68 13.90 0.19
C ALA A 335 12.54 15.09 1.14
N THR A 336 13.17 15.05 2.33
CA THR A 336 13.07 16.17 3.29
C THR A 336 13.84 17.40 2.83
N PHE A 337 15.00 17.23 2.20
CA PHE A 337 15.74 18.33 1.55
C PHE A 337 14.97 18.90 0.36
N TYR A 338 14.31 18.06 -0.42
CA TYR A 338 13.44 18.48 -1.52
C TYR A 338 12.25 19.31 -1.01
N SER A 339 11.57 18.86 0.04
CA SER A 339 10.47 19.61 0.66
C SER A 339 10.94 20.99 1.15
N ALA A 340 12.12 21.06 1.77
CA ALA A 340 12.72 22.33 2.18
C ALA A 340 13.03 23.24 0.97
N ALA A 341 13.59 22.68 -0.11
CA ALA A 341 13.90 23.43 -1.35
C ALA A 341 12.64 23.99 -1.99
N LYS A 342 11.60 23.17 -2.16
CA LYS A 342 10.31 23.60 -2.74
C LYS A 342 9.63 24.67 -1.88
N THR A 343 9.69 24.51 -0.58
CA THR A 343 9.14 25.50 0.36
C THR A 343 9.90 26.83 0.27
N LYS A 344 11.22 26.77 0.29
CA LYS A 344 12.08 27.96 0.21
C LYS A 344 11.89 28.72 -1.09
N GLN A 345 11.70 28.02 -2.21
CA GLN A 345 11.42 28.63 -3.51
C GLN A 345 10.15 29.49 -3.52
N LEU A 346 9.18 29.19 -2.65
CA LEU A 346 7.92 29.93 -2.51
C LEU A 346 8.00 31.13 -1.55
N ILE A 347 9.11 31.31 -0.85
CA ILE A 347 9.35 32.47 0.02
C ILE A 347 9.82 33.64 -0.84
N GLU A 348 9.13 34.76 -0.74
CA GLU A 348 9.48 35.97 -1.48
C GLU A 348 10.89 36.48 -1.15
N GLY A 349 11.66 36.86 -2.17
CA GLY A 349 13.02 37.35 -1.99
C GLY A 349 14.09 36.31 -1.75
N THR A 350 13.76 35.01 -1.89
CA THR A 350 14.73 33.91 -1.72
C THR A 350 15.85 33.97 -2.77
N ASP A 351 17.10 33.83 -2.32
CA ASP A 351 18.22 33.54 -3.22
C ASP A 351 18.11 32.09 -3.75
N MET A 352 17.93 31.97 -5.06
CA MET A 352 17.80 30.66 -5.71
C MET A 352 19.06 29.79 -5.58
N ASN A 353 20.23 30.35 -5.25
CA ASN A 353 21.41 29.57 -4.93
C ASN A 353 21.23 28.75 -3.64
N GLU A 354 20.47 29.26 -2.68
CA GLU A 354 20.15 28.50 -1.45
C GLU A 354 19.19 27.34 -1.76
N VAL A 355 18.26 27.54 -2.70
CA VAL A 355 17.38 26.45 -3.16
C VAL A 355 18.19 25.37 -3.87
N ILE A 356 19.14 25.76 -4.74
CA ILE A 356 20.07 24.82 -5.39
C ILE A 356 20.89 24.04 -4.35
N ALA A 357 21.41 24.70 -3.32
CA ALA A 357 22.19 24.05 -2.27
C ALA A 357 21.37 22.98 -1.49
N LEU A 358 20.07 23.22 -1.28
CA LEU A 358 19.18 22.20 -0.70
C LEU A 358 18.98 21.04 -1.67
N MET A 359 18.82 21.29 -2.96
CA MET A 359 18.75 20.24 -3.97
C MET A 359 20.06 19.49 -4.12
N ASP A 360 21.22 20.14 -3.96
CA ASP A 360 22.54 19.49 -3.90
C ASP A 360 22.60 18.51 -2.72
N SER A 361 22.05 18.91 -1.57
CA SER A 361 21.95 18.04 -0.39
C SER A 361 21.00 16.86 -0.63
N ALA A 362 19.92 17.05 -1.38
CA ALA A 362 18.99 15.97 -1.74
C ALA A 362 19.67 14.94 -2.66
N VAL A 363 20.30 15.36 -3.75
CA VAL A 363 20.96 14.45 -4.70
C VAL A 363 22.19 13.77 -4.11
N ALA A 364 22.87 14.39 -3.14
CA ALA A 364 24.00 13.80 -2.43
C ALA A 364 23.63 12.56 -1.57
N ARG A 365 22.33 12.31 -1.37
CA ARG A 365 21.83 11.09 -0.69
C ARG A 365 21.88 9.85 -1.56
N PHE A 366 22.12 10.00 -2.85
CA PHE A 366 22.19 8.90 -3.80
C PHE A 366 23.63 8.61 -4.22
N THR A 367 23.90 7.36 -4.56
CA THR A 367 25.21 6.89 -5.04
C THR A 367 25.11 6.41 -6.48
N LYS A 368 26.20 6.54 -7.24
CA LYS A 368 26.29 5.99 -8.59
C LYS A 368 26.39 4.45 -8.58
N PRO A 369 25.83 3.74 -9.58
CA PRO A 369 25.01 4.29 -10.66
C PRO A 369 23.65 4.75 -10.16
N TYR A 370 23.18 5.92 -10.62
CA TYR A 370 21.89 6.44 -10.22
C TYR A 370 20.75 5.63 -10.82
N THR A 371 19.70 5.43 -10.02
CA THR A 371 18.47 4.72 -10.41
C THR A 371 17.31 5.68 -10.62
N SER A 372 16.18 5.16 -11.10
CA SER A 372 14.94 5.93 -11.27
C SER A 372 14.47 6.63 -9.99
N GLU A 373 14.91 6.18 -8.81
CA GLU A 373 14.60 6.82 -7.53
C GLU A 373 15.27 8.20 -7.40
N ALA A 374 16.50 8.34 -7.88
CA ALA A 374 17.22 9.61 -7.85
C ALA A 374 16.77 10.58 -8.96
N ALA A 375 16.22 10.05 -10.04
CA ALA A 375 15.91 10.81 -11.25
C ALA A 375 15.08 12.08 -11.01
N PRO A 376 13.96 12.07 -10.26
CA PRO A 376 13.14 13.27 -10.06
C PRO A 376 13.91 14.43 -9.44
N TYR A 377 14.86 14.15 -8.55
CA TYR A 377 15.66 15.18 -7.88
C TYR A 377 16.66 15.85 -8.82
N PHE A 378 17.28 15.08 -9.74
CA PHE A 378 18.14 15.65 -10.79
C PHE A 378 17.34 16.49 -11.78
N TYR A 379 16.16 15.99 -12.18
CA TYR A 379 15.29 16.75 -13.08
C TYR A 379 14.89 18.10 -12.47
N GLU A 380 14.39 18.12 -11.24
CA GLU A 380 13.99 19.34 -10.55
C GLU A 380 15.17 20.30 -10.36
N ARG A 381 16.36 19.79 -9.99
CA ARG A 381 17.57 20.63 -9.87
C ARG A 381 17.97 21.24 -11.21
N ALA A 382 17.85 20.48 -12.30
CA ALA A 382 18.08 20.99 -13.65
C ALA A 382 17.16 22.15 -14.00
N GLU A 383 15.84 22.01 -13.71
CA GLU A 383 14.85 23.07 -13.92
C GLU A 383 15.24 24.36 -13.18
N ILE A 384 15.58 24.25 -11.90
CA ILE A 384 15.97 25.40 -11.07
C ILE A 384 17.26 26.04 -11.61
N LYS A 385 18.25 25.24 -11.99
CA LYS A 385 19.50 25.73 -12.59
C LYS A 385 19.27 26.42 -13.94
N ALA A 386 18.39 25.87 -14.78
CA ALA A 386 18.04 26.51 -16.05
C ALA A 386 17.35 27.87 -15.84
N GLN A 387 16.41 27.95 -14.90
CA GLN A 387 15.72 29.20 -14.53
C GLN A 387 16.69 30.28 -14.00
N THR A 388 17.77 29.87 -13.38
CA THR A 388 18.80 30.77 -12.82
C THR A 388 19.96 31.06 -13.77
N GLY A 389 19.88 30.59 -15.02
CA GLY A 389 20.91 30.85 -16.05
C GLY A 389 22.13 29.91 -15.95
N LYS A 390 22.12 28.91 -15.06
CA LYS A 390 23.18 27.91 -14.92
C LYS A 390 23.00 26.77 -15.93
N TYR A 391 22.86 27.12 -17.21
CA TYR A 391 22.44 26.20 -18.27
C TYR A 391 23.34 24.98 -18.44
N ARG A 392 24.66 25.14 -18.37
CA ARG A 392 25.61 24.02 -18.51
C ARG A 392 25.46 23.00 -17.38
N GLU A 393 25.25 23.48 -16.15
CA GLU A 393 24.99 22.63 -14.99
C GLU A 393 23.62 21.97 -15.07
N ALA A 394 22.63 22.66 -15.64
CA ALA A 394 21.30 22.10 -15.88
C ALA A 394 21.36 20.93 -16.87
N VAL A 395 22.11 21.09 -17.99
CA VAL A 395 22.29 19.99 -18.96
C VAL A 395 22.91 18.75 -18.30
N ILE A 396 23.92 18.91 -17.44
CA ILE A 396 24.52 17.78 -16.72
C ILE A 396 23.48 17.05 -15.86
N ASP A 397 22.58 17.78 -15.21
CA ASP A 397 21.52 17.18 -14.40
C ASP A 397 20.43 16.53 -15.27
N TYR A 398 20.06 17.12 -16.40
CA TYR A 398 19.17 16.48 -17.38
C TYR A 398 19.75 15.19 -17.95
N ASP A 399 21.06 15.17 -18.27
CA ASP A 399 21.76 13.96 -18.73
C ASP A 399 21.74 12.89 -17.66
N THR A 400 21.99 13.26 -16.40
CA THR A 400 21.92 12.35 -15.26
C THR A 400 20.51 11.77 -15.07
N PHE A 401 19.48 12.61 -15.18
CA PHE A 401 18.09 12.17 -15.18
C PHE A 401 17.81 11.15 -16.31
N TYR A 402 18.20 11.52 -17.55
CA TYR A 402 18.02 10.68 -18.73
C TYR A 402 18.63 9.28 -18.56
N ASP A 403 19.88 9.24 -18.09
CA ASP A 403 20.58 7.98 -17.84
C ASP A 403 19.92 7.16 -16.73
N ALA A 404 19.50 7.80 -15.63
CA ALA A 404 18.89 7.14 -14.47
C ALA A 404 17.57 6.44 -14.79
N ILE A 405 16.82 6.93 -15.80
CA ILE A 405 15.56 6.31 -16.26
C ILE A 405 15.72 5.48 -17.54
N GLY A 406 16.97 5.28 -18.00
CA GLY A 406 17.29 4.50 -19.20
C GLY A 406 16.75 5.12 -20.49
N GLY A 407 16.76 6.43 -20.61
CA GLY A 407 16.37 7.17 -21.81
C GLY A 407 14.86 7.19 -22.10
N ARG A 408 14.01 6.73 -21.19
CA ARG A 408 12.55 6.70 -21.36
C ARG A 408 11.93 8.06 -21.05
N VAL A 409 12.04 9.00 -21.99
CA VAL A 409 11.59 10.39 -21.86
C VAL A 409 10.51 10.75 -22.88
N THR A 410 9.88 11.91 -22.67
CA THR A 410 8.89 12.48 -23.60
C THR A 410 9.54 13.49 -24.55
N ALA A 411 8.83 13.88 -25.61
CA ALA A 411 9.25 14.97 -26.49
C ALA A 411 9.47 16.28 -25.72
N ALA A 412 8.67 16.55 -24.71
CA ALA A 412 8.80 17.74 -23.87
C ALA A 412 10.14 17.79 -23.12
N PHE A 413 10.65 16.64 -22.65
CA PHE A 413 11.96 16.58 -22.02
C PHE A 413 13.09 17.00 -22.99
N TYR A 414 13.06 16.47 -24.22
CA TYR A 414 14.05 16.81 -25.23
C TYR A 414 14.02 18.32 -25.53
N LEU A 415 12.82 18.93 -25.61
CA LEU A 415 12.66 20.37 -25.80
C LEU A 415 13.27 21.17 -24.62
N GLN A 416 13.03 20.73 -23.37
CA GLN A 416 13.56 21.43 -22.20
C GLN A 416 15.10 21.36 -22.14
N ARG A 417 15.69 20.19 -22.43
CA ARG A 417 17.13 20.03 -22.45
C ARG A 417 17.75 20.82 -23.62
N GLU A 418 17.16 20.75 -24.81
CA GLU A 418 17.53 21.52 -25.99
C GLU A 418 17.62 23.02 -25.68
N GLN A 419 16.61 23.59 -25.02
CA GLN A 419 16.62 25.00 -24.64
C GLN A 419 17.81 25.38 -23.75
N ALA A 420 18.17 24.55 -22.80
CA ALA A 420 19.35 24.73 -21.96
C ALA A 420 20.66 24.59 -22.77
N GLU A 421 20.72 23.62 -23.67
CA GLU A 421 21.86 23.37 -24.57
C GLU A 421 22.14 24.53 -25.51
N ILE A 422 21.09 25.11 -26.09
CA ILE A 422 21.21 26.33 -26.92
C ILE A 422 21.80 27.49 -26.11
N GLN A 423 21.33 27.72 -24.90
CA GLN A 423 21.82 28.82 -24.06
C GLN A 423 23.28 28.66 -23.66
N CYS A 424 23.76 27.44 -23.48
CA CYS A 424 25.19 27.17 -23.19
C CYS A 424 26.03 26.80 -24.43
N LYS A 425 25.49 27.02 -25.64
CA LYS A 425 26.13 26.83 -26.95
C LYS A 425 26.53 25.35 -27.26
N MET A 426 25.79 24.41 -26.73
CA MET A 426 25.92 22.98 -27.04
C MET A 426 25.07 22.63 -28.27
N TYR A 427 25.37 23.27 -29.40
CA TYR A 427 24.50 23.30 -30.58
C TYR A 427 24.23 21.94 -31.20
N GLN A 428 25.22 21.07 -31.23
CA GLN A 428 25.03 19.74 -31.82
C GLN A 428 24.09 18.88 -30.99
N GLN A 429 24.18 18.97 -29.67
CA GLN A 429 23.29 18.29 -28.74
C GLN A 429 21.86 18.82 -28.90
N ALA A 430 21.68 20.14 -28.96
CA ALA A 430 20.39 20.77 -29.18
C ALA A 430 19.73 20.32 -30.51
N ILE A 431 20.51 20.21 -31.60
CA ILE A 431 20.02 19.66 -32.86
C ILE A 431 19.57 18.21 -32.70
N ASN A 432 20.34 17.40 -31.97
CA ASN A 432 19.98 16.01 -31.75
C ASN A 432 18.69 15.90 -30.94
N ASP A 433 18.53 16.71 -29.90
CA ASP A 433 17.37 16.69 -29.03
C ASP A 433 16.11 17.17 -29.76
N ILE A 434 16.15 18.27 -30.50
CA ILE A 434 14.98 18.73 -31.24
C ILE A 434 14.60 17.75 -32.37
N ASN A 435 15.57 17.05 -32.96
CA ASN A 435 15.27 15.98 -33.92
C ASN A 435 14.52 14.83 -33.24
N LYS A 436 14.92 14.42 -32.04
CA LYS A 436 14.20 13.41 -31.26
C LYS A 436 12.79 13.86 -30.87
N ALA A 437 12.62 15.12 -30.44
CA ALA A 437 11.30 15.67 -30.12
C ALA A 437 10.37 15.61 -31.34
N VAL A 438 10.83 16.06 -32.52
CA VAL A 438 10.07 16.01 -33.76
C VAL A 438 9.76 14.57 -34.22
N GLU A 439 10.71 13.64 -34.06
CA GLU A 439 10.50 12.21 -34.37
C GLU A 439 9.37 11.61 -33.52
N MET A 440 9.26 12.00 -32.25
CA MET A 440 8.23 11.53 -31.32
C MET A 440 6.86 12.21 -31.54
N THR A 441 6.85 13.44 -32.03
CA THR A 441 5.62 14.25 -32.24
C THR A 441 5.61 14.89 -33.63
N PRO A 442 5.55 14.09 -34.72
CA PRO A 442 5.74 14.58 -36.09
C PRO A 442 4.63 15.53 -36.59
N GLU A 443 3.48 15.55 -35.92
CA GLU A 443 2.36 16.43 -36.23
C GLU A 443 2.32 17.70 -35.38
N ASP A 444 3.27 17.88 -34.44
CA ASP A 444 3.32 19.05 -33.59
C ASP A 444 4.04 20.22 -34.30
N VAL A 445 3.24 21.20 -34.71
CA VAL A 445 3.72 22.40 -35.39
C VAL A 445 4.77 23.17 -34.59
N ALA A 446 4.59 23.28 -33.27
CA ALA A 446 5.52 24.01 -32.41
C ALA A 446 6.91 23.38 -32.42
N MET A 447 6.99 22.03 -32.42
CA MET A 447 8.27 21.32 -32.49
C MET A 447 9.00 21.54 -33.82
N TRP A 448 8.28 21.61 -34.93
CA TRP A 448 8.87 21.95 -36.23
C TRP A 448 9.34 23.40 -36.32
N VAL A 449 8.59 24.35 -35.74
CA VAL A 449 9.00 25.75 -35.62
C VAL A 449 10.27 25.87 -34.78
N GLU A 450 10.33 25.16 -33.64
CA GLU A 450 11.54 25.18 -32.79
C GLU A 450 12.74 24.51 -33.50
N LYS A 451 12.56 23.39 -34.20
CA LYS A 451 13.61 22.83 -35.06
C LYS A 451 14.14 23.85 -36.07
N GLY A 452 13.26 24.60 -36.73
CA GLY A 452 13.64 25.70 -37.61
C GLY A 452 14.42 26.78 -36.88
N SER A 453 14.00 27.15 -35.67
CA SER A 453 14.68 28.11 -34.79
C SER A 453 16.11 27.66 -34.42
N VAL A 454 16.29 26.41 -34.01
CA VAL A 454 17.59 25.84 -33.67
C VAL A 454 18.55 25.87 -34.85
N HIS A 455 18.13 25.38 -36.02
CA HIS A 455 18.94 25.41 -37.25
C HIS A 455 19.28 26.83 -37.68
N LEU A 456 18.35 27.78 -37.56
CA LEU A 456 18.57 29.20 -37.84
C LEU A 456 19.67 29.78 -36.94
N ARG A 457 19.63 29.50 -35.63
CA ARG A 457 20.63 29.98 -34.65
C ARG A 457 22.04 29.52 -34.96
N VAL A 458 22.18 28.33 -35.52
CA VAL A 458 23.48 27.74 -35.87
C VAL A 458 23.90 28.05 -37.32
N GLY A 459 23.09 28.81 -38.06
CA GLY A 459 23.39 29.23 -39.43
C GLY A 459 23.12 28.17 -40.51
N GLN A 460 22.42 27.09 -40.16
CA GLN A 460 21.98 26.03 -41.08
C GLN A 460 20.66 26.45 -41.74
N HIS A 461 20.75 27.40 -42.66
CA HIS A 461 19.56 28.09 -43.22
C HIS A 461 18.70 27.16 -44.08
N ASN A 462 19.28 26.17 -44.79
CA ASN A 462 18.53 25.26 -45.63
C ASN A 462 17.71 24.29 -44.76
N GLU A 463 18.32 23.71 -43.74
CA GLU A 463 17.66 22.81 -42.79
C GLU A 463 16.57 23.55 -41.99
N ALA A 464 16.80 24.83 -41.67
CA ALA A 464 15.78 25.69 -41.05
C ALA A 464 14.58 25.85 -41.97
N ILE A 465 14.80 26.14 -43.27
CA ILE A 465 13.74 26.28 -44.27
C ILE A 465 12.91 25.00 -44.36
N GLU A 466 13.53 23.84 -44.48
CA GLU A 466 12.83 22.53 -44.55
C GLU A 466 11.92 22.31 -43.33
N ALA A 467 12.41 22.58 -42.12
CA ALA A 467 11.63 22.46 -40.89
C ALA A 467 10.44 23.46 -40.87
N LEU A 468 10.67 24.72 -41.24
CA LEU A 468 9.64 25.76 -41.22
C LEU A 468 8.57 25.54 -42.30
N GLU A 469 8.96 25.04 -43.48
CA GLU A 469 8.01 24.64 -44.53
C GLU A 469 7.15 23.47 -44.09
N LYS A 470 7.72 22.50 -43.36
CA LYS A 470 6.95 21.43 -42.75
C LYS A 470 5.96 21.98 -41.71
N ALA A 471 6.36 22.88 -40.84
CA ALA A 471 5.46 23.55 -39.89
C ALA A 471 4.30 24.24 -40.58
N ILE A 472 4.57 24.98 -41.67
CA ILE A 472 3.56 25.66 -42.48
C ILE A 472 2.63 24.67 -43.18
N SER A 473 3.16 23.53 -43.63
CA SER A 473 2.34 22.47 -44.24
C SER A 473 1.35 21.83 -43.27
N LEU A 474 1.72 21.75 -41.97
CA LEU A 474 0.87 21.26 -40.90
C LEU A 474 -0.14 22.30 -40.44
N ASP A 475 0.29 23.55 -40.30
CA ASP A 475 -0.58 24.68 -39.97
C ASP A 475 -0.25 25.91 -40.85
N PRO A 476 -1.05 26.19 -41.91
CA PRO A 476 -0.88 27.36 -42.75
C PRO A 476 -1.08 28.70 -42.01
N LYS A 477 -1.47 28.70 -40.74
CA LYS A 477 -1.61 29.89 -39.89
C LYS A 477 -0.44 30.09 -38.92
N ALA A 478 0.61 29.30 -39.00
CA ALA A 478 1.80 29.42 -38.14
C ALA A 478 2.61 30.67 -38.48
N ALA A 479 2.17 31.82 -37.97
CA ALA A 479 2.76 33.14 -38.28
C ALA A 479 4.28 33.22 -37.99
N ALA A 480 4.72 32.64 -36.85
CA ALA A 480 6.14 32.58 -36.49
C ALA A 480 6.98 31.79 -37.49
N ALA A 481 6.44 30.72 -38.10
CA ALA A 481 7.14 29.94 -39.13
C ALA A 481 7.39 30.78 -40.37
N TYR A 482 6.42 31.55 -40.86
CA TYR A 482 6.60 32.48 -41.99
C TYR A 482 7.65 33.57 -41.70
N ARG A 483 7.62 34.15 -40.49
CA ARG A 483 8.62 35.15 -40.09
C ARG A 483 10.03 34.56 -40.10
N MET A 484 10.23 33.39 -39.51
CA MET A 484 11.53 32.72 -39.46
C MET A 484 11.99 32.26 -40.85
N LEU A 485 11.07 31.73 -41.68
CA LEU A 485 11.34 31.36 -43.06
C LEU A 485 11.81 32.57 -43.87
N GLY A 486 11.13 33.71 -43.77
CA GLY A 486 11.56 34.94 -44.40
C GLY A 486 12.95 35.40 -43.95
N TYR A 487 13.25 35.28 -42.65
CA TYR A 487 14.59 35.62 -42.16
C TYR A 487 15.68 34.68 -42.70
N CYS A 488 15.44 33.36 -42.79
CA CYS A 488 16.35 32.42 -43.46
C CYS A 488 16.62 32.83 -44.90
N GLN A 489 15.58 33.23 -45.65
CA GLN A 489 15.68 33.65 -47.04
C GLN A 489 16.47 34.94 -47.20
N ILE A 490 16.36 35.91 -46.25
CA ILE A 490 17.25 37.10 -46.23
C ILE A 490 18.73 36.67 -46.12
N GLN A 491 19.06 35.73 -45.24
CA GLN A 491 20.46 35.26 -45.08
C GLN A 491 20.97 34.61 -46.38
N LEU A 492 20.09 33.99 -47.15
CA LEU A 492 20.39 33.36 -48.45
C LEU A 492 20.25 34.34 -49.63
N LYS A 493 20.06 35.66 -49.39
CA LYS A 493 19.88 36.72 -50.40
C LYS A 493 18.66 36.55 -51.32
N LYS A 494 17.62 35.82 -50.83
CA LYS A 494 16.33 35.64 -51.52
C LYS A 494 15.31 36.67 -51.03
N ASN A 495 15.61 37.97 -51.27
CA ASN A 495 14.86 39.08 -50.66
C ASN A 495 13.39 39.15 -51.07
N LYS A 496 13.05 38.77 -52.32
CA LYS A 496 11.68 38.81 -52.80
C LYS A 496 10.79 37.78 -52.08
N GLU A 497 11.25 36.56 -51.94
CA GLU A 497 10.57 35.48 -51.24
C GLU A 497 10.47 35.78 -49.72
N ALA A 498 11.53 36.34 -49.15
CA ALA A 498 11.54 36.77 -47.76
C ALA A 498 10.45 37.77 -47.46
N CYS A 499 10.32 38.81 -48.30
CA CYS A 499 9.31 39.86 -48.13
C CYS A 499 7.87 39.33 -48.28
N ALA A 500 7.65 38.34 -49.15
CA ALA A 500 6.36 37.67 -49.27
C ALA A 500 6.00 36.94 -47.98
N ASN A 501 6.95 36.22 -47.38
CA ASN A 501 6.76 35.52 -46.12
C ASN A 501 6.58 36.47 -44.93
N PHE A 502 7.31 37.58 -44.89
CA PHE A 502 7.09 38.60 -43.87
C PHE A 502 5.69 39.24 -43.98
N ALA A 503 5.23 39.53 -45.22
CA ALA A 503 3.87 40.01 -45.42
C ALA A 503 2.81 39.02 -44.93
N LYS A 504 3.03 37.71 -45.17
CA LYS A 504 2.14 36.65 -44.70
C LYS A 504 2.15 36.55 -43.17
N ALA A 505 3.32 36.60 -42.54
CA ALA A 505 3.42 36.60 -41.08
C ALA A 505 2.63 37.81 -40.48
N LYS A 506 2.74 38.99 -41.06
CA LYS A 506 2.00 40.18 -40.65
C LYS A 506 0.48 39.99 -40.80
N GLU A 507 0.03 39.48 -41.94
CA GLU A 507 -1.38 39.13 -42.17
C GLU A 507 -1.94 38.20 -41.12
N LEU A 508 -1.12 37.28 -40.62
CA LEU A 508 -1.45 36.30 -39.57
C LEU A 508 -1.29 36.85 -38.16
N GLY A 509 -0.93 38.14 -37.98
CA GLY A 509 -0.89 38.80 -36.69
C GLY A 509 0.45 38.75 -35.97
N ASP A 510 1.57 38.42 -36.64
CA ASP A 510 2.91 38.50 -36.04
C ASP A 510 3.37 39.98 -35.98
N GLU A 511 3.27 40.58 -34.78
CA GLU A 511 3.66 41.99 -34.57
C GLU A 511 5.18 42.19 -34.63
N VAL A 512 5.98 41.14 -34.39
CA VAL A 512 7.45 41.22 -34.39
C VAL A 512 8.01 41.42 -35.80
N VAL A 513 7.27 41.05 -36.82
CA VAL A 513 7.72 41.08 -38.21
C VAL A 513 7.85 42.47 -38.81
N ASP A 514 7.18 43.50 -38.23
CA ASP A 514 7.19 44.87 -38.77
C ASP A 514 8.59 45.49 -38.86
N GLY A 515 9.43 45.26 -37.87
CA GLY A 515 10.83 45.68 -37.89
C GLY A 515 11.65 45.03 -39.00
N LEU A 516 11.34 43.77 -39.33
CA LEU A 516 12.00 43.05 -40.43
C LEU A 516 11.56 43.57 -41.81
N ILE A 517 10.26 43.85 -41.97
CA ILE A 517 9.72 44.44 -43.19
C ILE A 517 10.37 45.82 -43.47
N GLN A 518 10.43 46.69 -42.45
CA GLN A 518 11.07 47.99 -42.59
C GLN A 518 12.56 47.90 -42.95
N LYS A 519 13.25 46.90 -42.45
CA LYS A 519 14.68 46.73 -42.66
C LYS A 519 15.02 46.11 -44.01
N TYR A 520 14.24 45.14 -44.48
CA TYR A 520 14.62 44.29 -45.61
C TYR A 520 13.72 44.36 -46.82
N CYS A 521 12.53 44.98 -46.72
CA CYS A 521 11.51 44.99 -47.78
C CYS A 521 11.23 46.42 -48.30
N LYS A 522 12.30 47.18 -48.55
CA LYS A 522 12.22 48.50 -49.18
C LYS A 522 12.16 48.40 -50.70
#